data_32b519dfd618b51d6b7b48cf0df140f3
#
_entry.id   32b519dfd618b51d6b7b48cf0df140f3
#
_cell.length_a   1.000
_cell.length_b   1.000
_cell.length_c   1.000
_cell.angle_alpha   90.00
_cell.angle_beta   90.00
_cell.angle_gamma   90.00
#
_symmetry.space_group_name_H-M   'P 1'
#
loop_
_entity.id
_entity.type
_entity.pdbx_description
1 polymer ?
#
loop_
_entity_poly.entity_id
_entity_poly.type
_entity_poly.pdbx_seq_one_letter_code
_entity_poly.pdbx_strand_id
1 'polypeptide(L)'
;MNLTGERSGRRGWRALARVAAWALPLLVLFFLLYEAATWPDVARLTRESPKTTAFIERYRDRQKEAGKSDRVAWKPVPYGRISPELKLAVLVAEDIDFFSHHGFAVAELKKAVAEAWEEGEMPRGASTLTQQLAKNLWLSPSRNPLRKVKEALLTRSLEKHLEKRRILELYLNVVEFAPGVYGAEAAAQRFFGKSAAGLSRHEAAALAGGLPKPSSWHPGSTSKVYLRRVERIAGRIERAAWLRGEI
;
A
#
# COMPACT_ATOMS: atom_id res chain seq x y z
N MET A 1 18.05 64.76 17.80
CA MET A 1 17.22 63.57 18.08
C MET A 1 16.85 62.88 16.77
N ASN A 2 17.40 61.74 16.50
CA ASN A 2 17.38 61.08 15.18
C ASN A 2 16.09 60.31 14.93
N LEU A 3 15.21 60.83 14.04
CA LEU A 3 14.00 60.14 13.57
C LEU A 3 14.17 59.35 12.25
N THR A 4 15.40 59.09 11.81
CA THR A 4 15.70 58.48 10.50
C THR A 4 15.83 56.96 10.53
N GLY A 5 15.91 56.29 11.70
CA GLY A 5 16.15 54.86 11.82
C GLY A 5 14.91 53.96 11.62
N GLU A 6 13.71 54.42 11.94
CA GLU A 6 12.50 53.60 11.87
C GLU A 6 11.92 53.40 10.47
N ARG A 7 12.18 54.31 9.53
CA ARG A 7 11.67 54.20 8.17
C ARG A 7 12.40 53.17 7.30
N SER A 8 13.68 52.88 7.61
CA SER A 8 14.50 51.90 6.89
C SER A 8 14.05 50.46 7.16
N GLY A 9 13.74 50.14 8.42
CA GLY A 9 13.29 48.80 8.81
C GLY A 9 11.95 48.40 8.15
N ARG A 10 11.00 49.34 8.11
CA ARG A 10 9.65 49.08 7.52
C ARG A 10 9.68 48.86 6.00
N ARG A 11 10.63 49.44 5.28
CA ARG A 11 10.82 49.20 3.84
C ARG A 11 11.40 47.82 3.57
N GLY A 12 12.36 47.36 4.36
CA GLY A 12 12.93 46.02 4.26
C GLY A 12 11.90 44.91 4.51
N TRP A 13 11.08 45.06 5.55
CA TRP A 13 10.02 44.09 5.89
C TRP A 13 8.95 44.01 4.78
N ARG A 14 8.57 45.13 4.17
CA ARG A 14 7.60 45.16 3.06
C ARG A 14 8.16 44.52 1.79
N ALA A 15 9.45 44.67 1.51
CA ALA A 15 10.11 43.98 0.41
C ALA A 15 10.18 42.47 0.66
N LEU A 16 10.59 42.04 1.85
CA LEU A 16 10.59 40.64 2.23
C LEU A 16 9.19 40.01 2.20
N ALA A 17 8.17 40.72 2.70
CA ALA A 17 6.79 40.25 2.64
C ALA A 17 6.29 40.12 1.19
N ARG A 18 6.68 40.99 0.28
CA ARG A 18 6.35 40.87 -1.14
C ARG A 18 7.04 39.68 -1.79
N VAL A 19 8.32 39.47 -1.50
CA VAL A 19 9.08 38.31 -1.99
C VAL A 19 8.46 37.01 -1.46
N ALA A 20 8.15 36.95 -0.17
CA ALA A 20 7.48 35.80 0.43
C ALA A 20 6.07 35.55 -0.16
N ALA A 21 5.32 36.62 -0.44
CA ALA A 21 3.99 36.54 -1.05
C ALA A 21 4.00 35.90 -2.45
N TRP A 22 5.07 36.06 -3.21
CA TRP A 22 5.24 35.43 -4.52
C TRP A 22 5.99 34.10 -4.47
N ALA A 23 6.91 33.92 -3.52
CA ALA A 23 7.69 32.69 -3.39
C ALA A 23 6.80 31.48 -3.06
N LEU A 24 5.83 31.63 -2.17
CA LEU A 24 4.93 30.52 -1.80
C LEU A 24 4.08 30.00 -2.97
N PRO A 25 3.34 30.86 -3.72
CA PRO A 25 2.62 30.43 -4.92
C PRO A 25 3.52 29.77 -5.97
N LEU A 26 4.73 30.30 -6.19
CA LEU A 26 5.69 29.72 -7.13
C LEU A 26 6.17 28.35 -6.69
N LEU A 27 6.45 28.16 -5.39
CA LEU A 27 6.82 26.85 -4.84
C LEU A 27 5.66 25.85 -4.96
N VAL A 28 4.44 26.27 -4.68
CA VAL A 28 3.25 25.44 -4.86
C VAL A 28 3.06 25.06 -6.33
N LEU A 29 3.19 26.04 -7.24
CA LEU A 29 3.10 25.79 -8.67
C LEU A 29 4.18 24.81 -9.14
N PHE A 30 5.43 25.04 -8.74
CA PHE A 30 6.55 24.13 -9.04
C PHE A 30 6.29 22.71 -8.51
N PHE A 31 5.81 22.61 -7.28
CA PHE A 31 5.42 21.33 -6.68
C PHE A 31 4.32 20.62 -7.49
N LEU A 32 3.27 21.37 -7.90
CA LEU A 32 2.18 20.80 -8.70
C LEU A 32 2.65 20.35 -10.09
N LEU A 33 3.52 21.15 -10.74
CA LEU A 33 4.12 20.79 -12.01
C LEU A 33 5.02 19.56 -11.90
N TYR A 34 5.82 19.47 -10.84
CA TYR A 34 6.64 18.31 -10.54
C TYR A 34 5.78 17.04 -10.33
N GLU A 35 4.71 17.14 -9.53
CA GLU A 35 3.78 16.05 -9.30
C GLU A 35 3.08 15.60 -10.59
N ALA A 36 2.68 16.57 -11.45
CA ALA A 36 2.07 16.27 -12.74
C ALA A 36 3.06 15.58 -13.71
N ALA A 37 4.30 16.10 -13.78
CA ALA A 37 5.35 15.54 -14.64
C ALA A 37 5.83 14.15 -14.21
N THR A 38 5.77 13.86 -12.90
CA THR A 38 6.18 12.57 -12.31
C THR A 38 5.00 11.64 -12.03
N TRP A 39 3.79 12.01 -12.49
CA TRP A 39 2.61 11.17 -12.27
C TRP A 39 2.75 9.83 -13.01
N PRO A 40 2.54 8.70 -12.33
CA PRO A 40 2.71 7.40 -12.95
C PRO A 40 1.64 7.14 -14.03
N ASP A 41 2.04 6.53 -15.12
CA ASP A 41 1.12 6.01 -16.13
C ASP A 41 0.40 4.76 -15.61
N VAL A 42 -0.73 4.98 -14.93
CA VAL A 42 -1.54 3.93 -14.35
C VAL A 42 -2.22 3.08 -15.46
N ALA A 43 -2.56 3.68 -16.59
CA ALA A 43 -3.22 2.97 -17.69
C ALA A 43 -2.34 1.85 -18.26
N ARG A 44 -1.02 2.02 -18.21
CA ARG A 44 -0.06 0.98 -18.64
C ARG A 44 -0.21 -0.32 -17.86
N LEU A 45 -0.61 -0.26 -16.60
CA LEU A 45 -0.81 -1.44 -15.76
C LEU A 45 -1.98 -2.34 -16.20
N THR A 46 -2.82 -1.90 -17.14
CA THR A 46 -3.83 -2.77 -17.77
C THR A 46 -3.19 -3.94 -18.51
N ARG A 47 -2.02 -3.72 -19.11
CA ARG A 47 -1.35 -4.68 -20.00
C ARG A 47 -0.01 -5.17 -19.47
N GLU A 48 0.68 -4.35 -18.69
CA GLU A 48 2.03 -4.64 -18.21
C GLU A 48 2.08 -4.79 -16.69
N SER A 49 2.95 -5.66 -16.21
CA SER A 49 3.28 -5.70 -14.79
C SER A 49 4.36 -4.64 -14.48
N PRO A 50 4.40 -4.07 -13.27
CA PRO A 50 5.44 -3.12 -12.90
C PRO A 50 6.82 -3.81 -12.96
N LYS A 51 7.83 -3.07 -13.42
CA LYS A 51 9.23 -3.56 -13.46
C LYS A 51 9.90 -3.51 -12.09
N THR A 52 9.41 -2.67 -11.20
CA THR A 52 9.79 -2.54 -9.81
C THR A 52 8.70 -1.82 -9.05
N THR A 53 8.83 -1.69 -7.71
CA THR A 53 7.91 -0.94 -6.87
C THR A 53 8.68 -0.07 -5.89
N ALA A 54 8.06 1.02 -5.37
CA ALA A 54 8.70 1.86 -4.38
C ALA A 54 9.13 1.08 -3.12
N PHE A 55 8.39 0.03 -2.75
CA PHE A 55 8.74 -0.82 -1.61
C PHE A 55 9.95 -1.72 -1.89
N ILE A 56 10.04 -2.29 -3.10
CA ILE A 56 11.20 -3.10 -3.52
C ILE A 56 12.46 -2.23 -3.57
N GLU A 57 12.41 -1.05 -4.22
CA GLU A 57 13.57 -0.16 -4.29
C GLU A 57 14.01 0.30 -2.91
N ARG A 58 13.06 0.68 -2.05
CA ARG A 58 13.38 1.05 -0.67
C ARG A 58 14.00 -0.11 0.14
N TYR A 59 13.56 -1.35 -0.10
CA TYR A 59 14.22 -2.51 0.52
C TYR A 59 15.66 -2.61 0.03
N ARG A 60 15.89 -2.50 -1.27
CA ARG A 60 17.23 -2.55 -1.88
C ARG A 60 18.14 -1.47 -1.31
N ASP A 61 17.67 -0.23 -1.24
CA ASP A 61 18.43 0.89 -0.69
C ASP A 61 18.84 0.64 0.76
N ARG A 62 17.90 0.22 1.60
CA ARG A 62 18.21 -0.13 3.01
C ARG A 62 19.21 -1.27 3.14
N GLN A 63 19.17 -2.27 2.24
CA GLN A 63 20.15 -3.35 2.26
C GLN A 63 21.53 -2.85 1.85
N LYS A 64 21.63 -2.03 0.82
CA LYS A 64 22.89 -1.39 0.39
C LYS A 64 23.48 -0.52 1.48
N GLU A 65 22.70 0.35 2.10
CA GLU A 65 23.12 1.19 3.23
C GLU A 65 23.64 0.36 4.42
N ALA A 66 23.06 -0.82 4.65
CA ALA A 66 23.48 -1.75 5.69
C ALA A 66 24.64 -2.67 5.27
N GLY A 67 25.22 -2.52 4.07
CA GLY A 67 26.27 -3.39 3.55
C GLY A 67 25.82 -4.84 3.30
N LYS A 68 24.52 -5.07 3.11
CA LYS A 68 23.91 -6.39 2.90
C LYS A 68 23.52 -6.59 1.43
N SER A 69 23.21 -7.85 1.07
CA SER A 69 22.70 -8.16 -0.25
C SER A 69 21.33 -7.51 -0.49
N ASP A 70 21.18 -6.78 -1.60
CA ASP A 70 19.96 -6.12 -2.04
C ASP A 70 19.05 -7.02 -2.88
N ARG A 71 19.38 -8.31 -3.00
CA ARG A 71 18.59 -9.28 -3.76
C ARG A 71 17.20 -9.45 -3.13
N VAL A 72 16.19 -9.49 -4.01
CA VAL A 72 14.81 -9.77 -3.65
C VAL A 72 14.33 -11.03 -4.36
N ALA A 73 13.52 -11.83 -3.67
CA ALA A 73 12.74 -12.88 -4.30
C ALA A 73 11.43 -12.25 -4.81
N TRP A 74 11.33 -12.12 -6.13
CA TRP A 74 10.15 -11.54 -6.78
C TRP A 74 9.92 -12.18 -8.15
N LYS A 75 8.75 -12.80 -8.32
CA LYS A 75 8.36 -13.49 -9.54
C LYS A 75 6.87 -13.27 -9.80
N PRO A 76 6.50 -12.22 -10.55
CA PRO A 76 5.10 -12.00 -10.91
C PRO A 76 4.54 -13.13 -11.76
N VAL A 77 3.28 -13.49 -11.51
CA VAL A 77 2.55 -14.52 -12.24
C VAL A 77 1.16 -14.02 -12.63
N PRO A 78 0.56 -14.50 -13.75
CA PRO A 78 -0.80 -14.12 -14.12
C PRO A 78 -1.83 -14.51 -13.08
N TYR A 79 -2.97 -13.81 -13.05
CA TYR A 79 -4.08 -14.03 -12.14
C TYR A 79 -4.51 -15.49 -11.99
N GLY A 80 -4.63 -16.21 -13.12
CA GLY A 80 -5.00 -17.63 -13.13
C GLY A 80 -3.95 -18.59 -12.55
N ARG A 81 -2.71 -18.10 -12.33
CA ARG A 81 -1.64 -18.87 -11.68
C ARG A 81 -1.53 -18.60 -10.17
N ILE A 82 -2.49 -17.88 -9.60
CA ILE A 82 -2.60 -17.65 -8.17
C ILE A 82 -3.81 -18.44 -7.65
N SER A 83 -3.61 -19.22 -6.59
CA SER A 83 -4.66 -20.10 -6.03
C SER A 83 -5.90 -19.28 -5.63
N PRO A 84 -7.12 -19.80 -5.88
CA PRO A 84 -8.34 -19.19 -5.37
C PRO A 84 -8.33 -19.02 -3.85
N GLU A 85 -7.70 -19.97 -3.14
CA GLU A 85 -7.60 -19.90 -1.67
C GLU A 85 -6.76 -18.70 -1.21
N LEU A 86 -5.67 -18.35 -1.92
CA LEU A 86 -4.88 -17.16 -1.56
C LEU A 86 -5.62 -15.86 -1.86
N LYS A 87 -6.33 -15.78 -2.97
CA LYS A 87 -7.17 -14.62 -3.30
C LYS A 87 -8.22 -14.41 -2.21
N LEU A 88 -8.96 -15.47 -1.83
CA LEU A 88 -9.94 -15.42 -0.75
C LEU A 88 -9.31 -15.08 0.60
N ALA A 89 -8.17 -15.69 0.95
CA ALA A 89 -7.47 -15.42 2.20
C ALA A 89 -7.13 -13.92 2.34
N VAL A 90 -6.63 -13.31 1.26
CA VAL A 90 -6.28 -11.89 1.24
C VAL A 90 -7.52 -11.01 1.32
N LEU A 91 -8.57 -11.32 0.56
CA LEU A 91 -9.85 -10.59 0.62
C LEU A 91 -10.45 -10.60 2.03
N VAL A 92 -10.57 -11.76 2.66
CA VAL A 92 -11.16 -11.87 4.00
C VAL A 92 -10.27 -11.31 5.11
N ALA A 93 -8.97 -11.21 4.86
CA ALA A 93 -8.02 -10.69 5.83
C ALA A 93 -7.91 -9.17 5.80
N GLU A 94 -7.98 -8.56 4.61
CA GLU A 94 -7.63 -7.17 4.36
C GLU A 94 -8.79 -6.32 3.83
N ASP A 95 -9.71 -6.89 3.02
CA ASP A 95 -10.73 -6.11 2.32
C ASP A 95 -11.86 -7.02 1.79
N ILE A 96 -12.77 -7.42 2.67
CA ILE A 96 -13.83 -8.38 2.31
C ILE A 96 -14.81 -7.82 1.26
N ASP A 97 -15.01 -6.51 1.26
CA ASP A 97 -15.92 -5.80 0.36
C ASP A 97 -15.22 -5.25 -0.90
N PHE A 98 -14.02 -5.75 -1.19
CA PHE A 98 -13.18 -5.27 -2.29
C PHE A 98 -13.90 -5.13 -3.63
N PHE A 99 -14.77 -6.07 -3.99
CA PHE A 99 -15.50 -6.05 -5.26
C PHE A 99 -16.71 -5.11 -5.26
N SER A 100 -17.19 -4.67 -4.09
CA SER A 100 -18.39 -3.83 -3.96
C SER A 100 -18.10 -2.33 -3.86
N HIS A 101 -16.86 -1.91 -3.56
CA HIS A 101 -16.49 -0.50 -3.46
C HIS A 101 -15.56 -0.05 -4.60
N HIS A 102 -15.41 1.27 -4.78
CA HIS A 102 -14.52 1.87 -5.77
C HIS A 102 -13.28 2.51 -5.13
N GLY A 103 -12.47 1.67 -4.48
CA GLY A 103 -11.19 2.05 -3.89
C GLY A 103 -11.24 2.58 -2.46
N PHE A 104 -12.42 2.92 -1.95
CA PHE A 104 -12.62 3.42 -0.60
C PHE A 104 -13.80 2.74 0.05
N ALA A 105 -13.57 2.00 1.12
CA ALA A 105 -14.60 1.39 1.96
C ALA A 105 -15.14 2.45 2.95
N VAL A 106 -15.99 3.37 2.46
CA VAL A 106 -16.47 4.51 3.24
C VAL A 106 -17.25 4.09 4.50
N ALA A 107 -18.02 3.00 4.42
CA ALA A 107 -18.76 2.47 5.55
C ALA A 107 -17.81 1.96 6.65
N GLU A 108 -16.79 1.18 6.26
CA GLU A 108 -15.76 0.67 7.18
C GLU A 108 -14.91 1.81 7.77
N LEU A 109 -14.59 2.82 6.94
CA LEU A 109 -13.87 4.00 7.42
C LEU A 109 -14.68 4.75 8.48
N LYS A 110 -15.98 4.98 8.26
CA LYS A 110 -16.85 5.63 9.24
C LYS A 110 -16.92 4.83 10.54
N LYS A 111 -17.04 3.51 10.46
CA LYS A 111 -17.04 2.62 11.62
C LYS A 111 -15.73 2.69 12.37
N ALA A 112 -14.59 2.56 11.67
CA ALA A 112 -13.26 2.62 12.28
C ALA A 112 -12.97 3.98 12.94
N VAL A 113 -13.49 5.08 12.36
CA VAL A 113 -13.38 6.43 12.98
C VAL A 113 -14.24 6.53 14.23
N ALA A 114 -15.46 5.98 14.22
CA ALA A 114 -16.34 5.99 15.40
C ALA A 114 -15.72 5.17 16.56
N GLU A 115 -15.27 3.94 16.27
CA GLU A 115 -14.59 3.09 17.27
C GLU A 115 -13.32 3.76 17.82
N ALA A 116 -12.51 4.37 16.94
CA ALA A 116 -11.31 5.09 17.36
C ALA A 116 -11.60 6.32 18.21
N TRP A 117 -12.72 6.98 17.96
CA TRP A 117 -13.18 8.11 18.78
C TRP A 117 -13.59 7.67 20.19
N GLU A 118 -14.29 6.53 20.28
CA GLU A 118 -14.70 5.95 21.56
C GLU A 118 -13.51 5.41 22.36
N GLU A 119 -12.54 4.79 21.70
CA GLU A 119 -11.38 4.18 22.34
C GLU A 119 -10.19 5.13 22.54
N GLY A 120 -10.24 6.35 21.98
CA GLY A 120 -9.14 7.33 22.01
C GLY A 120 -7.90 6.88 21.23
N GLU A 121 -8.05 5.91 20.33
CA GLU A 121 -6.97 5.37 19.48
C GLU A 121 -7.10 5.83 18.02
N MET A 122 -5.98 5.74 17.27
CA MET A 122 -6.03 6.00 15.82
C MET A 122 -6.73 4.86 15.07
N PRO A 123 -7.60 5.15 14.07
CA PRO A 123 -8.30 4.13 13.30
C PRO A 123 -7.32 3.11 12.70
N ARG A 124 -7.52 1.83 12.98
CA ARG A 124 -6.70 0.73 12.47
C ARG A 124 -7.49 -0.08 11.44
N GLY A 125 -6.84 -0.49 10.36
CA GLY A 125 -7.42 -1.46 9.40
C GLY A 125 -8.38 -0.89 8.35
N ALA A 126 -8.49 0.44 8.21
CA ALA A 126 -9.41 1.08 7.28
C ALA A 126 -8.86 1.28 5.83
N SER A 127 -7.70 0.70 5.49
CA SER A 127 -7.12 0.84 4.15
C SER A 127 -7.50 -0.32 3.25
N THR A 128 -8.09 -0.02 2.09
CA THR A 128 -8.46 -1.01 1.08
C THR A 128 -7.26 -1.61 0.36
N LEU A 129 -7.45 -2.75 -0.34
CA LEU A 129 -6.41 -3.36 -1.19
C LEU A 129 -5.91 -2.40 -2.26
N THR A 130 -6.80 -1.59 -2.87
CA THR A 130 -6.39 -0.61 -3.88
C THR A 130 -5.52 0.49 -3.29
N GLN A 131 -5.81 0.98 -2.09
CA GLN A 131 -4.97 1.95 -1.38
C GLN A 131 -3.60 1.34 -1.02
N GLN A 132 -3.58 0.08 -0.58
CA GLN A 132 -2.35 -0.64 -0.30
C GLN A 132 -1.52 -0.86 -1.57
N LEU A 133 -2.15 -1.19 -2.70
CA LEU A 133 -1.49 -1.31 -4.00
C LEU A 133 -0.84 0.02 -4.42
N ALA A 134 -1.58 1.13 -4.39
CA ALA A 134 -1.07 2.46 -4.71
C ALA A 134 0.17 2.80 -3.86
N LYS A 135 0.09 2.53 -2.56
CA LYS A 135 1.21 2.73 -1.63
C LYS A 135 2.43 1.88 -2.00
N ASN A 136 2.24 0.58 -2.24
CA ASN A 136 3.35 -0.33 -2.56
C ASN A 136 4.05 0.03 -3.86
N LEU A 137 3.27 0.43 -4.87
CA LEU A 137 3.81 0.76 -6.20
C LEU A 137 4.65 2.04 -6.20
N TRP A 138 4.16 3.12 -5.55
CA TRP A 138 4.69 4.46 -5.83
C TRP A 138 5.01 5.32 -4.61
N LEU A 139 4.64 4.89 -3.39
CA LEU A 139 4.72 5.77 -2.23
C LEU A 139 5.68 5.25 -1.15
N SER A 140 6.23 6.19 -0.39
CA SER A 140 7.00 5.86 0.80
C SER A 140 6.07 5.49 1.97
N PRO A 141 6.52 4.71 2.98
CA PRO A 141 5.75 4.43 4.19
C PRO A 141 5.66 5.61 5.16
N SER A 142 6.08 6.83 4.76
CA SER A 142 6.01 8.03 5.61
C SER A 142 4.56 8.34 6.03
N ARG A 143 4.40 9.01 7.18
CA ARG A 143 3.09 9.46 7.70
C ARG A 143 2.73 10.88 7.28
N ASN A 144 3.30 11.40 6.18
CA ASN A 144 3.01 12.74 5.68
C ASN A 144 1.56 12.82 5.15
N PRO A 145 0.74 13.80 5.56
CA PRO A 145 -0.63 13.99 5.07
C PRO A 145 -0.71 14.16 3.54
N LEU A 146 0.24 14.88 2.93
CA LEU A 146 0.29 15.06 1.46
C LEU A 146 0.48 13.72 0.73
N ARG A 147 1.26 12.81 1.30
CA ARG A 147 1.38 11.44 0.80
C ARG A 147 0.02 10.72 0.81
N LYS A 148 -0.80 10.94 1.87
CA LYS A 148 -2.12 10.31 1.95
C LYS A 148 -3.08 10.87 0.90
N VAL A 149 -2.99 12.16 0.57
CA VAL A 149 -3.72 12.75 -0.54
C VAL A 149 -3.28 12.11 -1.87
N LYS A 150 -1.96 12.00 -2.11
CA LYS A 150 -1.43 11.35 -3.31
C LYS A 150 -1.89 9.88 -3.41
N GLU A 151 -1.89 9.14 -2.29
CA GLU A 151 -2.42 7.77 -2.21
C GLU A 151 -3.88 7.72 -2.66
N ALA A 152 -4.71 8.64 -2.19
CA ALA A 152 -6.12 8.68 -2.55
C ALA A 152 -6.33 8.98 -4.06
N LEU A 153 -5.58 9.90 -4.62
CA LEU A 153 -5.64 10.21 -6.06
C LEU A 153 -5.17 9.03 -6.93
N LEU A 154 -4.09 8.35 -6.53
CA LEU A 154 -3.59 7.15 -7.20
C LEU A 154 -4.57 5.98 -7.08
N THR A 155 -5.21 5.80 -5.92
CA THR A 155 -6.28 4.81 -5.70
C THR A 155 -7.43 5.03 -6.67
N ARG A 156 -7.91 6.28 -6.79
CA ARG A 156 -8.96 6.64 -7.75
C ARG A 156 -8.53 6.38 -9.19
N SER A 157 -7.27 6.66 -9.53
CA SER A 157 -6.72 6.39 -10.85
C SER A 157 -6.64 4.90 -11.15
N LEU A 158 -6.22 4.06 -10.18
CA LEU A 158 -6.22 2.60 -10.33
C LEU A 158 -7.63 2.07 -10.60
N GLU A 159 -8.61 2.46 -9.79
CA GLU A 159 -10.01 2.02 -9.95
C GLU A 159 -10.67 2.52 -11.25
N LYS A 160 -10.21 3.65 -11.78
CA LYS A 160 -10.69 4.18 -13.06
C LYS A 160 -10.19 3.39 -14.26
N HIS A 161 -8.95 2.89 -14.20
CA HIS A 161 -8.27 2.30 -15.36
C HIS A 161 -8.20 0.78 -15.32
N LEU A 162 -8.33 0.17 -14.14
CA LEU A 162 -8.13 -1.27 -13.96
C LEU A 162 -9.39 -1.95 -13.44
N GLU A 163 -9.65 -3.14 -13.94
CA GLU A 163 -10.66 -4.02 -13.39
C GLU A 163 -10.22 -4.57 -12.02
N LYS A 164 -11.18 -4.89 -11.16
CA LYS A 164 -10.94 -5.43 -9.82
C LYS A 164 -10.01 -6.65 -9.80
N ARG A 165 -10.20 -7.58 -10.73
CA ARG A 165 -9.33 -8.76 -10.85
C ARG A 165 -7.88 -8.38 -11.18
N ARG A 166 -7.68 -7.34 -12.00
CA ARG A 166 -6.33 -6.84 -12.31
C ARG A 166 -5.69 -6.13 -11.12
N ILE A 167 -6.45 -5.34 -10.36
CA ILE A 167 -5.97 -4.72 -9.11
C ILE A 167 -5.53 -5.80 -8.12
N LEU A 168 -6.34 -6.84 -7.92
CA LEU A 168 -6.02 -7.96 -7.04
C LEU A 168 -4.79 -8.75 -7.52
N GLU A 169 -4.68 -9.00 -8.83
CA GLU A 169 -3.50 -9.63 -9.42
C GLU A 169 -2.23 -8.85 -9.13
N LEU A 170 -2.25 -7.54 -9.40
CA LEU A 170 -1.10 -6.67 -9.16
C LEU A 170 -0.75 -6.63 -7.68
N TYR A 171 -1.74 -6.50 -6.78
CA TYR A 171 -1.51 -6.51 -5.35
C TYR A 171 -0.81 -7.80 -4.90
N LEU A 172 -1.34 -8.95 -5.28
CA LEU A 172 -0.79 -10.26 -4.94
C LEU A 172 0.61 -10.50 -5.52
N ASN A 173 0.99 -9.78 -6.56
CA ASN A 173 2.32 -9.85 -7.16
C ASN A 173 3.33 -8.87 -6.57
N VAL A 174 2.91 -7.81 -5.84
CA VAL A 174 3.84 -6.78 -5.35
C VAL A 174 3.92 -6.67 -3.84
N VAL A 175 2.95 -7.22 -3.10
CA VAL A 175 2.94 -7.12 -1.64
C VAL A 175 4.10 -7.93 -1.03
N GLU A 176 4.67 -7.41 0.06
CA GLU A 176 5.73 -8.08 0.82
C GLU A 176 5.14 -9.13 1.76
N PHE A 177 5.56 -10.38 1.64
CA PHE A 177 5.17 -11.49 2.51
C PHE A 177 6.22 -11.81 3.59
N ALA A 178 7.46 -11.40 3.37
CA ALA A 178 8.56 -11.45 4.34
C ALA A 178 9.67 -10.51 3.86
N PRO A 179 10.67 -10.15 4.68
CA PRO A 179 11.76 -9.29 4.28
C PRO A 179 12.44 -9.77 2.99
N GLY A 180 12.33 -8.96 1.91
CA GLY A 180 12.88 -9.27 0.60
C GLY A 180 12.13 -10.33 -0.20
N VAL A 181 10.92 -10.77 0.24
CA VAL A 181 10.06 -11.72 -0.47
C VAL A 181 8.79 -11.01 -0.90
N TYR A 182 8.66 -10.76 -2.20
CA TYR A 182 7.56 -10.02 -2.80
C TYR A 182 6.75 -10.90 -3.74
N GLY A 183 5.43 -10.80 -3.62
CA GLY A 183 4.48 -11.51 -4.46
C GLY A 183 4.24 -12.97 -4.09
N ALA A 184 3.06 -13.44 -4.50
CA ALA A 184 2.51 -14.74 -4.15
C ALA A 184 3.40 -15.93 -4.56
N GLU A 185 3.96 -15.87 -5.77
CA GLU A 185 4.78 -16.99 -6.30
C GLU A 185 6.08 -17.13 -5.51
N ALA A 186 6.78 -16.01 -5.26
CA ALA A 186 8.01 -16.04 -4.48
C ALA A 186 7.76 -16.49 -3.03
N ALA A 187 6.65 -16.05 -2.44
CA ALA A 187 6.25 -16.48 -1.09
C ALA A 187 5.90 -17.98 -1.03
N ALA A 188 5.12 -18.49 -1.99
CA ALA A 188 4.78 -19.90 -2.10
C ALA A 188 6.01 -20.79 -2.24
N GLN A 189 6.94 -20.40 -3.10
CA GLN A 189 8.22 -21.11 -3.27
C GLN A 189 9.06 -21.06 -1.98
N ARG A 190 9.18 -19.88 -1.38
CA ARG A 190 10.02 -19.67 -0.19
C ARG A 190 9.57 -20.46 1.02
N PHE A 191 8.26 -20.50 1.27
CA PHE A 191 7.71 -21.08 2.52
C PHE A 191 7.18 -22.50 2.38
N PHE A 192 6.78 -22.90 1.16
CA PHE A 192 6.11 -24.19 0.94
C PHE A 192 6.73 -25.02 -0.20
N GLY A 193 7.72 -24.51 -0.92
CA GLY A 193 8.38 -25.24 -2.00
C GLY A 193 7.49 -25.54 -3.22
N LYS A 194 6.38 -24.79 -3.39
CA LYS A 194 5.40 -25.02 -4.46
C LYS A 194 5.01 -23.73 -5.18
N SER A 195 4.29 -23.84 -6.29
CA SER A 195 3.75 -22.69 -7.00
C SER A 195 2.60 -22.02 -6.25
N ALA A 196 2.38 -20.72 -6.48
CA ALA A 196 1.24 -20.00 -5.90
C ALA A 196 -0.12 -20.60 -6.29
N ALA A 197 -0.22 -21.28 -7.44
CA ALA A 197 -1.42 -21.97 -7.88
C ALA A 197 -1.79 -23.17 -6.99
N GLY A 198 -0.79 -23.82 -6.36
CA GLY A 198 -0.96 -25.01 -5.55
C GLY A 198 -1.12 -24.76 -4.05
N LEU A 199 -1.28 -23.50 -3.62
CA LEU A 199 -1.48 -23.18 -2.20
C LEU A 199 -2.80 -23.73 -1.69
N SER A 200 -2.75 -24.48 -0.59
CA SER A 200 -3.92 -24.92 0.17
C SER A 200 -4.53 -23.75 0.97
N ARG A 201 -5.73 -23.93 1.51
CA ARG A 201 -6.42 -22.94 2.34
C ARG A 201 -5.58 -22.50 3.54
N HIS A 202 -4.99 -23.44 4.26
CA HIS A 202 -4.19 -23.13 5.45
C HIS A 202 -2.91 -22.37 5.09
N GLU A 203 -2.22 -22.77 4.03
CA GLU A 203 -1.02 -22.07 3.53
C GLU A 203 -1.36 -20.65 3.05
N ALA A 204 -2.48 -20.49 2.35
CA ALA A 204 -3.01 -19.21 1.93
C ALA A 204 -3.34 -18.30 3.13
N ALA A 205 -4.01 -18.86 4.15
CA ALA A 205 -4.30 -18.14 5.39
C ALA A 205 -3.02 -17.73 6.13
N ALA A 206 -1.98 -18.60 6.12
CA ALA A 206 -0.69 -18.30 6.73
C ALA A 206 0.01 -17.13 6.02
N LEU A 207 0.02 -17.09 4.68
CA LEU A 207 0.56 -15.95 3.93
C LEU A 207 -0.24 -14.66 4.20
N ALA A 208 -1.56 -14.69 4.08
CA ALA A 208 -2.41 -13.54 4.31
C ALA A 208 -2.33 -13.02 5.76
N GLY A 209 -2.18 -13.93 6.71
CA GLY A 209 -1.99 -13.60 8.13
C GLY A 209 -0.76 -12.76 8.43
N GLY A 210 0.27 -12.88 7.59
CA GLY A 210 1.54 -12.17 7.71
C GLY A 210 1.54 -10.73 7.19
N LEU A 211 0.61 -10.37 6.31
CA LEU A 211 0.62 -9.09 5.59
C LEU A 211 0.73 -7.82 6.47
N PRO A 212 0.13 -7.75 7.68
CA PRO A 212 0.27 -6.54 8.51
C PRO A 212 1.67 -6.32 9.08
N LYS A 213 2.45 -7.39 9.26
CA LYS A 213 3.80 -7.36 9.87
C LYS A 213 4.73 -8.38 9.22
N PRO A 214 5.03 -8.28 7.92
CA PRO A 214 5.76 -9.33 7.18
C PRO A 214 7.18 -9.58 7.70
N SER A 215 7.76 -8.62 8.42
CA SER A 215 9.06 -8.81 9.09
C SER A 215 9.02 -9.74 10.31
N SER A 216 7.85 -9.98 10.89
CA SER A 216 7.69 -10.76 12.13
C SER A 216 6.67 -11.88 11.99
N TRP A 217 5.69 -11.70 11.10
CA TRP A 217 4.59 -12.63 10.88
C TRP A 217 4.71 -13.26 9.49
N HIS A 218 5.09 -14.51 9.44
CA HIS A 218 5.23 -15.28 8.21
C HIS A 218 5.12 -16.77 8.53
N PRO A 219 4.90 -17.66 7.57
CA PRO A 219 4.95 -19.08 7.79
C PRO A 219 6.29 -19.47 8.45
N GLY A 220 6.22 -20.18 9.57
CA GLY A 220 7.36 -20.48 10.46
C GLY A 220 7.47 -19.56 11.68
N SER A 221 6.66 -18.49 11.79
CA SER A 221 6.57 -17.69 13.02
C SER A 221 5.84 -18.44 14.12
N THR A 222 6.38 -18.42 15.34
CA THR A 222 5.80 -19.04 16.55
C THR A 222 4.91 -18.07 17.34
N SER A 223 4.68 -16.85 16.84
CA SER A 223 3.84 -15.84 17.50
C SER A 223 2.41 -16.34 17.67
N LYS A 224 1.95 -16.47 18.92
CA LYS A 224 0.57 -16.86 19.24
C LYS A 224 -0.48 -15.92 18.61
N VAL A 225 -0.16 -14.64 18.46
CA VAL A 225 -1.05 -13.66 17.83
C VAL A 225 -1.16 -13.93 16.34
N TYR A 226 -0.04 -14.19 15.66
CA TYR A 226 -0.03 -14.57 14.25
C TYR A 226 -0.78 -15.87 14.03
N LEU A 227 -0.50 -16.92 14.80
CA LEU A 227 -1.16 -18.23 14.65
C LEU A 227 -2.68 -18.12 14.83
N ARG A 228 -3.17 -17.39 15.85
CA ARG A 228 -4.61 -17.13 16.02
C ARG A 228 -5.21 -16.34 14.85
N ARG A 229 -4.44 -15.43 14.23
CA ARG A 229 -4.90 -14.71 13.02
C ARG A 229 -5.03 -15.65 11.84
N VAL A 230 -4.08 -16.56 11.63
CA VAL A 230 -4.12 -17.58 10.57
C VAL A 230 -5.39 -18.44 10.69
N GLU A 231 -5.66 -19.00 11.89
CA GLU A 231 -6.86 -19.82 12.13
C GLU A 231 -8.16 -19.04 11.88
N ARG A 232 -8.20 -17.76 12.30
CA ARG A 232 -9.35 -16.90 12.03
C ARG A 232 -9.57 -16.67 10.55
N ILE A 233 -8.50 -16.44 9.78
CA ILE A 233 -8.57 -16.26 8.32
C ILE A 233 -9.04 -17.55 7.65
N ALA A 234 -8.47 -18.71 8.01
CA ALA A 234 -8.86 -20.01 7.48
C ALA A 234 -10.35 -20.29 7.67
N GLY A 235 -10.89 -20.04 8.88
CA GLY A 235 -12.31 -20.17 9.16
C GLY A 235 -13.20 -19.13 8.47
N ARG A 236 -12.68 -17.92 8.18
CA ARG A 236 -13.42 -16.89 7.41
C ARG A 236 -13.54 -17.25 5.94
N ILE A 237 -12.53 -17.88 5.34
CA ILE A 237 -12.56 -18.32 3.94
C ILE A 237 -13.77 -19.22 3.67
N GLU A 238 -14.11 -20.14 4.60
CA GLU A 238 -15.29 -20.99 4.45
C GLU A 238 -16.59 -20.18 4.40
N ARG A 239 -16.73 -19.23 5.32
CA ARG A 239 -17.93 -18.38 5.40
C ARG A 239 -18.04 -17.39 4.23
N ALA A 240 -16.93 -17.08 3.57
CA ALA A 240 -16.85 -16.19 2.42
C ALA A 240 -16.90 -16.93 1.07
N ALA A 241 -17.51 -18.13 1.02
CA ALA A 241 -17.61 -18.94 -0.19
C ALA A 241 -18.30 -18.19 -1.36
N TRP A 242 -19.18 -17.23 -1.06
CA TRP A 242 -19.86 -16.37 -2.05
C TRP A 242 -18.87 -15.53 -2.90
N LEU A 243 -17.69 -15.18 -2.35
CA LEU A 243 -16.64 -14.47 -3.10
C LEU A 243 -16.02 -15.31 -4.21
N ARG A 244 -16.23 -16.63 -4.24
CA ARG A 244 -15.66 -17.50 -5.29
C ARG A 244 -16.20 -17.16 -6.69
N GLY A 245 -17.38 -16.58 -6.78
CA GLY A 245 -17.94 -16.12 -8.05
C GLY A 245 -17.28 -14.85 -8.58
N GLU A 246 -16.65 -14.07 -7.72
CA GLU A 246 -16.02 -12.80 -8.07
C GLU A 246 -14.54 -12.95 -8.51
N ILE A 247 -13.85 -13.99 -7.99
CA ILE A 247 -12.41 -14.20 -8.20
C ILE A 247 -12.07 -15.07 -9.40
#